data_ab57989ea0036426b33eecb352171603
#
_entry.id   ab57989ea0036426b33eecb352171603
#
_cell.length_a   1.000
_cell.length_b   1.000
_cell.length_c   1.000
_cell.angle_alpha   90.00
_cell.angle_beta   90.00
_cell.angle_gamma   90.00
#
_symmetry.space_group_name_H-M   'P 1'
#
loop_
_entity.id
_entity.type
_entity.pdbx_description
1 polymer ?
#
loop_
_entity_poly.entity_id
_entity_poly.type
_entity_poly.pdbx_seq_one_letter_code
_entity_poly.pdbx_strand_id
1 'polypeptide(L)'
;MTTKLVSADKIPKTNIIWKYSNPIKSQTLAYKYFGPNAKIYRSSRKNKKYMIQDSKKRWVHFGQIPYEDFTKHRDTQRRHNYLTRSGRIRGNWKSRKYSANNLARKILW
;
A
#
# COMPACT_ATOMS: atom_id res chain seq x y z
N MET A 1 9.75 11.20 -21.91
CA MET A 1 8.76 11.83 -21.02
C MET A 1 8.89 11.34 -19.61
N THR A 2 8.98 12.26 -18.68
CA THR A 2 9.01 11.90 -17.27
C THR A 2 7.59 11.63 -16.78
N THR A 3 7.39 10.49 -16.12
CA THR A 3 6.12 10.18 -15.49
C THR A 3 5.99 11.03 -14.22
N LYS A 4 4.90 11.79 -14.13
CA LYS A 4 4.65 12.62 -12.97
C LYS A 4 4.23 11.74 -11.79
N LEU A 5 4.97 11.82 -10.68
CA LEU A 5 4.63 11.13 -9.46
C LEU A 5 3.50 11.86 -8.75
N VAL A 6 2.48 11.10 -8.32
CA VAL A 6 1.37 11.66 -7.56
C VAL A 6 1.39 11.02 -6.17
N SER A 7 1.72 11.82 -5.15
CA SER A 7 1.72 11.32 -3.78
C SER A 7 0.30 10.92 -3.35
N ALA A 8 0.21 9.91 -2.47
CA ALA A 8 -1.07 9.34 -2.08
C ALA A 8 -2.04 10.38 -1.54
N ASP A 9 -1.56 11.32 -0.73
CA ASP A 9 -2.38 12.36 -0.12
C ASP A 9 -2.89 13.41 -1.12
N LYS A 10 -2.40 13.37 -2.36
CA LYS A 10 -2.81 14.31 -3.42
C LYS A 10 -3.51 13.64 -4.60
N ILE A 11 -3.85 12.37 -4.47
CA ILE A 11 -4.56 11.66 -5.53
C ILE A 11 -6.00 12.19 -5.62
N PRO A 12 -6.44 12.66 -6.80
CA PRO A 12 -7.81 13.15 -6.96
C PRO A 12 -8.84 12.09 -6.65
N LYS A 13 -9.97 12.47 -6.06
CA LYS A 13 -11.04 11.52 -5.72
C LYS A 13 -11.70 10.89 -6.94
N THR A 14 -11.46 11.43 -8.12
CA THR A 14 -11.90 10.85 -9.39
C THR A 14 -11.04 9.67 -9.83
N ASN A 15 -9.86 9.47 -9.20
CA ASN A 15 -9.00 8.34 -9.53
C ASN A 15 -9.63 7.04 -9.03
N ILE A 16 -9.51 5.98 -9.85
CA ILE A 16 -10.10 4.67 -9.55
C ILE A 16 -9.63 4.09 -8.21
N ILE A 17 -8.45 4.50 -7.72
CA ILE A 17 -7.91 3.99 -6.45
C ILE A 17 -8.87 4.23 -5.28
N TRP A 18 -9.61 5.34 -5.30
CA TRP A 18 -10.57 5.65 -4.24
C TRP A 18 -11.71 4.65 -4.13
N LYS A 19 -11.95 3.90 -5.19
CA LYS A 19 -12.94 2.83 -5.18
C LYS A 19 -12.49 1.63 -4.33
N TYR A 20 -11.18 1.45 -4.18
CA TYR A 20 -10.60 0.25 -3.56
C TYR A 20 -9.76 0.55 -2.31
N SER A 21 -9.39 1.80 -2.07
CA SER A 21 -8.50 2.17 -0.97
C SER A 21 -8.75 3.62 -0.56
N ASN A 22 -8.28 3.98 0.64
CA ASN A 22 -8.26 5.37 1.07
C ASN A 22 -6.80 5.85 1.06
N PRO A 23 -6.37 6.61 0.03
CA PRO A 23 -4.98 7.03 -0.09
C PRO A 23 -4.48 7.90 1.04
N ILE A 24 -5.35 8.76 1.60
CA ILE A 24 -4.97 9.65 2.71
C ILE A 24 -4.65 8.82 3.95
N LYS A 25 -5.51 7.85 4.27
CA LYS A 25 -5.30 6.97 5.41
C LYS A 25 -4.08 6.08 5.19
N SER A 26 -3.89 5.59 3.99
CA SER A 26 -2.73 4.77 3.64
C SER A 26 -1.42 5.54 3.86
N GLN A 27 -1.37 6.81 3.45
CA GLN A 27 -0.18 7.65 3.68
C GLN A 27 0.07 7.86 5.17
N THR A 28 -0.98 8.08 5.96
CA THR A 28 -0.86 8.23 7.41
C THR A 28 -0.25 6.99 8.04
N LEU A 29 -0.70 5.81 7.63
CA LEU A 29 -0.16 4.55 8.14
C LEU A 29 1.27 4.30 7.68
N ALA A 30 1.62 4.74 6.47
CA ALA A 30 3.00 4.65 6.00
C ALA A 30 3.94 5.46 6.90
N TYR A 31 3.56 6.67 7.25
CA TYR A 31 4.36 7.48 8.19
C TYR A 31 4.44 6.82 9.56
N LYS A 32 3.33 6.24 10.02
CA LYS A 32 3.28 5.61 11.34
C LYS A 32 4.24 4.42 11.46
N TYR A 33 4.27 3.55 10.44
CA TYR A 33 5.01 2.28 10.51
C TYR A 33 6.38 2.32 9.86
N PHE A 34 6.62 3.26 8.96
CA PHE A 34 7.89 3.32 8.19
C PHE A 34 8.65 4.62 8.37
N GLY A 35 8.10 5.56 9.14
CA GLY A 35 8.79 6.78 9.52
C GLY A 35 8.35 8.03 8.76
N PRO A 36 8.83 9.21 9.18
CA PRO A 36 8.34 10.49 8.64
C PRO A 36 8.69 10.75 7.17
N ASN A 37 9.62 9.98 6.62
CA ASN A 37 10.03 10.12 5.23
C ASN A 37 9.39 9.07 4.31
N ALA A 38 8.45 8.26 4.85
CA ALA A 38 7.85 7.15 4.12
C ALA A 38 6.70 7.64 3.24
N LYS A 39 7.03 8.36 2.17
CA LYS A 39 6.02 8.86 1.25
C LYS A 39 5.65 7.79 0.24
N ILE A 40 4.35 7.55 0.09
CA ILE A 40 3.83 6.61 -0.90
C ILE A 40 3.19 7.38 -2.05
N TYR A 41 3.18 6.75 -3.22
CA TYR A 41 2.68 7.35 -4.45
C TYR A 41 1.71 6.40 -5.13
N ARG A 42 0.87 6.94 -6.01
CA ARG A 42 0.03 6.09 -6.87
C ARG A 42 0.95 5.25 -7.74
N SER A 43 0.75 3.93 -7.74
CA SER A 43 1.61 3.02 -8.49
C SER A 43 1.53 3.30 -9.99
N SER A 44 2.69 3.23 -10.65
CA SER A 44 2.76 3.29 -12.11
C SER A 44 2.33 1.98 -12.77
N ARG A 45 2.18 0.91 -11.99
CA ARG A 45 1.69 -0.37 -12.50
C ARG A 45 0.16 -0.40 -12.46
N LYS A 46 -0.44 -0.83 -13.56
CA LYS A 46 -1.89 -0.79 -13.75
C LYS A 46 -2.68 -1.52 -12.66
N ASN A 47 -2.18 -2.66 -12.20
CA ASN A 47 -2.88 -3.51 -11.24
C ASN A 47 -2.39 -3.38 -9.80
N LYS A 48 -1.55 -2.38 -9.51
CA LYS A 48 -1.06 -2.12 -8.16
C LYS A 48 -1.57 -0.78 -7.65
N LYS A 49 -1.78 -0.68 -6.34
CA LYS A 49 -2.35 0.54 -5.74
C LYS A 49 -1.30 1.62 -5.53
N TYR A 50 -0.22 1.29 -4.83
CA TYR A 50 0.78 2.26 -4.40
C TYR A 50 2.19 1.77 -4.68
N MET A 51 3.14 2.70 -4.61
CA MET A 51 4.56 2.38 -4.67
C MET A 51 5.31 3.25 -3.69
N ILE A 52 6.41 2.70 -3.16
CA ILE A 52 7.29 3.38 -2.22
C ILE A 52 8.74 3.06 -2.61
N GLN A 53 9.66 3.99 -2.31
CA GLN A 53 11.08 3.69 -2.47
C GLN A 53 11.61 3.02 -1.21
N ASP A 54 12.40 1.95 -1.38
CA ASP A 54 13.08 1.30 -0.27
C ASP A 54 14.37 2.08 0.11
N SER A 55 15.13 1.53 1.07
CA SER A 55 16.38 2.18 1.52
C SER A 55 17.44 2.32 0.42
N LYS A 56 17.33 1.53 -0.63
CA LYS A 56 18.22 1.60 -1.81
C LYS A 56 17.62 2.39 -2.96
N LYS A 57 16.54 3.13 -2.69
CA LYS A 57 15.81 3.95 -3.67
C LYS A 57 15.20 3.16 -4.81
N ARG A 58 14.92 1.86 -4.60
CA ARG A 58 14.21 1.04 -5.57
C ARG A 58 12.71 1.12 -5.30
N TRP A 59 11.92 1.14 -6.36
CA TRP A 59 10.47 1.20 -6.24
C TRP A 59 9.91 -0.19 -5.91
N VAL A 60 9.06 -0.24 -4.86
CA VAL A 60 8.32 -1.43 -4.51
C VAL A 60 6.85 -1.13 -4.65
N HIS A 61 6.16 -1.89 -5.49
CA HIS A 61 4.73 -1.73 -5.75
C HIS A 61 3.95 -2.69 -4.85
N PHE A 62 2.87 -2.21 -4.26
CA PHE A 62 2.07 -3.03 -3.35
C PHE A 62 0.58 -2.68 -3.43
N GLY A 63 -0.25 -3.60 -2.93
CA GLY A 63 -1.69 -3.48 -3.02
C GLY A 63 -2.22 -3.94 -4.38
N GLN A 64 -3.34 -4.67 -4.36
CA GLN A 64 -3.89 -5.27 -5.57
C GLN A 64 -5.20 -4.60 -5.97
N ILE A 65 -5.28 -4.12 -7.21
CA ILE A 65 -6.55 -3.72 -7.82
C ILE A 65 -7.10 -4.95 -8.53
N PRO A 66 -8.38 -5.30 -8.43
CA PRO A 66 -9.51 -4.48 -7.97
C PRO A 66 -10.02 -4.79 -6.55
N TYR A 67 -9.19 -5.20 -5.64
CA TYR A 67 -9.62 -5.60 -4.31
C TYR A 67 -9.62 -4.42 -3.33
N GLU A 68 -10.71 -4.27 -2.56
CA GLU A 68 -10.77 -3.29 -1.48
C GLU A 68 -9.86 -3.72 -0.33
N ASP A 69 -9.26 -2.74 0.35
CA ASP A 69 -8.48 -2.98 1.55
C ASP A 69 -9.17 -2.38 2.78
N PHE A 70 -8.61 -2.61 3.97
CA PHE A 70 -9.23 -2.17 5.22
C PHE A 70 -9.34 -0.64 5.32
N THR A 71 -8.46 0.11 4.67
CA THR A 71 -8.56 1.58 4.66
C THR A 71 -9.84 2.05 3.96
N LYS A 72 -10.43 1.21 3.12
CA LYS A 72 -11.67 1.52 2.40
C LYS A 72 -12.90 0.91 3.07
N HIS A 73 -12.94 -0.42 3.24
CA HIS A 73 -14.15 -1.10 3.72
C HIS A 73 -14.29 -1.10 5.23
N ARG A 74 -13.19 -1.06 5.98
CA ARG A 74 -13.14 -1.06 7.44
C ARG A 74 -13.84 -2.27 8.08
N ASP A 75 -13.92 -3.36 7.35
CA ASP A 75 -14.53 -4.62 7.78
C ASP A 75 -13.52 -5.44 8.58
N THR A 76 -13.72 -5.54 9.88
CA THR A 76 -12.76 -6.20 10.77
C THR A 76 -12.63 -7.70 10.50
N GLN A 77 -13.72 -8.36 10.06
CA GLN A 77 -13.66 -9.78 9.71
C GLN A 77 -12.81 -10.00 8.45
N ARG A 78 -13.00 -9.16 7.44
CA ARG A 78 -12.18 -9.23 6.23
C ARG A 78 -10.72 -8.95 6.54
N ARG A 79 -10.46 -8.01 7.45
CA ARG A 79 -9.10 -7.70 7.91
C ARG A 79 -8.47 -8.92 8.57
N HIS A 80 -9.19 -9.55 9.49
CA HIS A 80 -8.71 -10.75 10.19
C HIS A 80 -8.37 -11.87 9.20
N ASN A 81 -9.27 -12.13 8.25
CA ASN A 81 -9.07 -13.16 7.23
C ASN A 81 -7.84 -12.86 6.36
N TYR A 82 -7.68 -11.60 5.95
CA TYR A 82 -6.53 -11.20 5.15
C TYR A 82 -5.22 -11.38 5.92
N LEU A 83 -5.16 -10.91 7.17
CA LEU A 83 -3.93 -10.99 7.97
C LEU A 83 -3.56 -12.44 8.27
N THR A 84 -4.54 -13.29 8.52
CA THR A 84 -4.32 -14.72 8.73
C THR A 84 -3.73 -15.37 7.48
N ARG A 85 -4.37 -15.15 6.32
CA ARG A 85 -3.93 -15.75 5.06
C ARG A 85 -2.57 -15.23 4.62
N SER A 86 -2.36 -13.90 4.66
CA SER A 86 -1.12 -13.30 4.22
C SER A 86 0.04 -13.60 5.17
N GLY A 87 -0.25 -13.85 6.45
CA GLY A 87 0.77 -14.22 7.42
C GLY A 87 1.36 -15.61 7.18
N ARG A 88 0.66 -16.45 6.42
CA ARG A 88 1.10 -17.82 6.09
C ARG A 88 1.87 -17.90 4.78
N ILE A 89 2.02 -16.80 4.07
CA ILE A 89 2.79 -16.78 2.82
C ILE A 89 4.24 -17.13 3.13
N ARG A 90 4.79 -18.07 2.36
CA ARG A 90 6.17 -18.53 2.50
C ARG A 90 7.16 -17.47 2.03
N GLY A 91 8.39 -17.54 2.53
CA GLY A 91 9.49 -16.69 2.12
C GLY A 91 9.95 -15.75 3.23
N ASN A 92 10.90 -14.90 2.90
CA ASN A 92 11.57 -14.02 3.86
C ASN A 92 10.90 -12.65 4.00
N TRP A 93 9.64 -12.52 3.59
CA TRP A 93 8.98 -11.22 3.57
C TRP A 93 8.90 -10.56 4.95
N LYS A 94 8.82 -11.35 6.03
CA LYS A 94 8.73 -10.81 7.40
C LYS A 94 10.00 -10.06 7.80
N SER A 95 11.16 -10.55 7.37
CA SER A 95 12.44 -9.93 7.67
C SER A 95 12.79 -8.79 6.72
N ARG A 96 12.03 -8.62 5.65
CA ARG A 96 12.23 -7.55 4.67
C ARG A 96 11.21 -6.44 4.90
N LYS A 97 11.66 -5.36 5.52
CA LYS A 97 10.79 -4.23 5.86
C LYS A 97 9.95 -3.74 4.67
N TYR A 98 10.57 -3.65 3.50
CA TYR A 98 9.93 -3.13 2.29
C TYR A 98 9.45 -4.22 1.34
N SER A 99 9.21 -5.44 1.81
CA SER A 99 8.55 -6.44 0.98
C SER A 99 7.11 -6.00 0.70
N ALA A 100 6.60 -6.35 -0.48
CA ALA A 100 5.23 -5.97 -0.87
C ALA A 100 4.20 -6.48 0.15
N ASN A 101 4.41 -7.69 0.70
CA ASN A 101 3.51 -8.27 1.68
C ASN A 101 3.52 -7.48 2.99
N ASN A 102 4.70 -7.12 3.51
CA ASN A 102 4.80 -6.29 4.71
C ASN A 102 4.15 -4.91 4.51
N LEU A 103 4.42 -4.28 3.39
CA LEU A 103 3.84 -2.99 3.07
C LEU A 103 2.31 -3.06 3.05
N ALA A 104 1.74 -4.06 2.38
CA ALA A 104 0.29 -4.22 2.31
C ALA A 104 -0.32 -4.48 3.69
N ARG A 105 0.31 -5.35 4.49
CA ARG A 105 -0.20 -5.68 5.83
C ARG A 105 -0.20 -4.49 6.77
N LYS A 106 0.82 -3.62 6.71
CA LYS A 106 0.96 -2.49 7.64
C LYS A 106 0.26 -1.23 7.15
N ILE A 107 0.22 -1.00 5.86
CA ILE A 107 -0.31 0.25 5.29
C ILE A 107 -1.78 0.10 4.89
N LEU A 108 -2.18 -1.06 4.38
CA LEU A 108 -3.52 -1.25 3.83
C LEU A 108 -4.44 -2.07 4.74
N TRP A 109 -3.90 -2.94 5.53
CA TRP A 109 -4.63 -3.85 6.41
C TRP A 109 -4.19 -3.72 7.86
#